data_a9abd5ebbce3a99d6a987b1276f59395
#
_entry.id   a9abd5ebbce3a99d6a987b1276f59395
#
_cell.length_a   1.000
_cell.length_b   1.000
_cell.length_c   1.000
_cell.angle_alpha   90.00
_cell.angle_beta   90.00
_cell.angle_gamma   90.00
#
_symmetry.space_group_name_H-M   'P 1'
#
loop_
_entity.id
_entity.type
_entity.pdbx_description
1 polymer ?
#
loop_
_entity_poly.entity_id
_entity_poly.type
_entity_poly.pdbx_seq_one_letter_code
_entity_poly.pdbx_strand_id
1 'polypeptide(L)'
;AHEEIIPVDELYHMCRVARSILRGEHQVGRVIARPFVGRPGSFVRTPRRHDFALEPPEPTALDRLSAAGVRVTAVGKIYDIFSGRGITDHVTTKSNEEGMEALVELARADTVRHLVFCNLVDFDMKYGHRNDPEGFALALKKVDDWLPGMTASLATEDLLIVTADHGCDPTTPGTDHTREFVPVIIVGREVAPVDLGTRDTLADIGATVAEVFGVETATGTSFLPELLGTRGVNREK
;
A
#
# COMPACT_ATOMS: atom_id res chain seq x y z
N ALA A 1 7.63 -5.06 25.68
CA ALA A 1 8.18 -5.82 26.81
C ALA A 1 9.66 -6.06 26.63
N HIS A 2 10.39 -6.18 27.78
CA HIS A 2 11.80 -6.55 27.78
C HIS A 2 11.94 -8.05 27.56
N GLU A 3 12.76 -8.47 26.57
CA GLU A 3 12.80 -9.88 26.13
C GLU A 3 13.36 -10.85 27.18
N GLU A 4 14.19 -10.38 28.09
CA GLU A 4 14.73 -11.19 29.20
C GLU A 4 13.71 -11.39 30.34
N ILE A 5 12.62 -10.59 30.38
CA ILE A 5 11.59 -10.66 31.41
C ILE A 5 10.35 -11.36 30.87
N ILE A 6 9.91 -11.00 29.67
CA ILE A 6 8.82 -11.63 28.94
C ILE A 6 9.38 -12.12 27.60
N PRO A 7 9.56 -13.42 27.43
CA PRO A 7 10.02 -13.98 26.17
C PRO A 7 9.13 -13.56 25.01
N VAL A 8 9.72 -13.42 23.83
CA VAL A 8 9.01 -12.89 22.64
C VAL A 8 7.77 -13.72 22.31
N ASP A 9 7.84 -15.05 22.42
CA ASP A 9 6.71 -15.94 22.14
C ASP A 9 5.55 -15.73 23.13
N GLU A 10 5.86 -15.45 24.40
CA GLU A 10 4.87 -15.11 25.41
C GLU A 10 4.24 -13.75 25.11
N LEU A 11 5.04 -12.73 24.75
CA LEU A 11 4.54 -11.44 24.30
C LEU A 11 3.61 -11.58 23.09
N TYR A 12 3.98 -12.41 22.11
CA TYR A 12 3.14 -12.68 20.96
C TYR A 12 1.83 -13.41 21.35
N HIS A 13 1.90 -14.33 22.30
CA HIS A 13 0.71 -14.97 22.84
C HIS A 13 -0.23 -13.95 23.50
N MET A 14 0.28 -13.07 24.36
CA MET A 14 -0.49 -11.99 24.97
C MET A 14 -1.15 -11.09 23.93
N CYS A 15 -0.41 -10.73 22.86
CA CYS A 15 -0.95 -9.91 21.77
C CYS A 15 -2.06 -10.65 20.98
N ARG A 16 -1.93 -11.96 20.76
CA ARG A 16 -3.02 -12.77 20.15
C ARG A 16 -4.27 -12.81 21.02
N VAL A 17 -4.11 -12.97 22.33
CA VAL A 17 -5.24 -12.92 23.30
C VAL A 17 -5.90 -11.55 23.26
N ALA A 18 -5.11 -10.47 23.33
CA ALA A 18 -5.64 -9.11 23.22
C ALA A 18 -6.38 -8.91 21.88
N ARG A 19 -5.82 -9.39 20.76
CA ARG A 19 -6.47 -9.33 19.43
C ARG A 19 -7.82 -10.07 19.41
N SER A 20 -7.92 -11.21 20.12
CA SER A 20 -9.15 -11.99 20.19
C SER A 20 -10.26 -11.31 21.01
N ILE A 21 -9.89 -10.49 21.98
CA ILE A 21 -10.81 -9.73 22.84
C ILE A 21 -11.27 -8.46 22.15
N LEU A 22 -10.36 -7.75 21.49
CA LEU A 22 -10.61 -6.46 20.85
C LEU A 22 -11.33 -6.62 19.50
N ARG A 23 -12.61 -7.00 19.55
CA ARG A 23 -13.50 -7.23 18.39
C ARG A 23 -14.81 -6.45 18.54
N GLY A 24 -15.59 -6.38 17.45
CA GLY A 24 -16.87 -5.67 17.44
C GLY A 24 -16.72 -4.19 17.79
N GLU A 25 -17.53 -3.70 18.71
CA GLU A 25 -17.50 -2.29 19.15
C GLU A 25 -16.18 -1.85 19.82
N HIS A 26 -15.36 -2.80 20.29
CA HIS A 26 -14.07 -2.55 20.93
C HIS A 26 -12.90 -2.83 19.96
N GLN A 27 -13.16 -3.02 18.68
CA GLN A 27 -12.10 -3.35 17.75
C GLN A 27 -11.12 -2.20 17.54
N VAL A 28 -9.83 -2.54 17.52
CA VAL A 28 -8.74 -1.65 17.17
C VAL A 28 -8.01 -2.22 15.95
N GLY A 29 -7.50 -1.36 15.09
CA GLY A 29 -6.84 -1.79 13.84
C GLY A 29 -5.63 -2.70 14.05
N ARG A 30 -4.86 -2.48 15.13
CA ARG A 30 -3.64 -3.26 15.40
C ARG A 30 -3.43 -3.49 16.90
N VAL A 31 -2.92 -4.67 17.23
CA VAL A 31 -2.26 -4.97 18.52
C VAL A 31 -0.79 -5.23 18.21
N ILE A 32 0.11 -4.47 18.81
CA ILE A 32 1.52 -4.45 18.41
C ILE A 32 2.40 -4.99 19.52
N ALA A 33 3.16 -6.05 19.24
CA ALA A 33 4.27 -6.49 20.06
C ALA A 33 5.52 -5.66 19.74
N ARG A 34 6.10 -5.00 20.74
CA ARG A 34 7.32 -4.19 20.63
C ARG A 34 8.36 -4.66 21.63
N PRO A 35 9.06 -5.78 21.36
CA PRO A 35 10.11 -6.25 22.23
C PRO A 35 11.32 -5.31 22.20
N PHE A 36 12.00 -5.24 23.34
CA PHE A 36 13.21 -4.44 23.52
C PHE A 36 14.18 -5.11 24.48
N VAL A 37 15.43 -4.67 24.44
CA VAL A 37 16.53 -5.08 25.32
C VAL A 37 17.23 -3.87 25.90
N GLY A 38 18.18 -4.10 26.84
CA GLY A 38 19.00 -3.05 27.41
C GLY A 38 18.66 -2.73 28.87
N ARG A 39 19.09 -1.56 29.36
CA ARG A 39 18.93 -1.13 30.76
C ARG A 39 18.25 0.25 30.82
N PRO A 40 17.71 0.66 31.97
CA PRO A 40 17.19 2.02 32.14
C PRO A 40 18.16 3.09 31.61
N GLY A 41 17.67 3.95 30.72
CA GLY A 41 18.44 4.98 30.02
C GLY A 41 19.06 4.54 28.67
N SER A 42 19.08 3.23 28.36
CA SER A 42 19.68 2.70 27.13
C SER A 42 18.87 1.53 26.53
N PHE A 43 17.54 1.61 26.59
CA PHE A 43 16.69 0.61 25.95
C PHE A 43 16.73 0.70 24.42
N VAL A 44 16.86 -0.45 23.76
CA VAL A 44 16.91 -0.58 22.31
C VAL A 44 15.81 -1.54 21.84
N ARG A 45 14.97 -1.10 20.88
CA ARG A 45 13.95 -1.96 20.24
C ARG A 45 14.65 -3.04 19.41
N THR A 46 14.16 -4.25 19.50
CA THR A 46 14.64 -5.34 18.65
C THR A 46 13.87 -5.42 17.35
N PRO A 47 14.41 -6.08 16.31
CA PRO A 47 13.72 -6.28 15.04
C PRO A 47 12.52 -7.23 15.12
N ARG A 48 12.24 -7.81 16.31
CA ARG A 48 11.14 -8.75 16.56
C ARG A 48 9.80 -8.03 16.84
N ARG A 49 9.62 -6.81 16.32
CA ARG A 49 8.29 -6.17 16.29
C ARG A 49 7.37 -7.03 15.45
N HIS A 50 6.14 -7.24 15.93
CA HIS A 50 5.09 -7.93 15.20
C HIS A 50 3.75 -7.24 15.39
N ASP A 51 3.04 -6.97 14.30
CA ASP A 51 1.75 -6.31 14.28
C ASP A 51 0.67 -7.38 14.04
N PHE A 52 -0.21 -7.56 15.03
CA PHE A 52 -1.42 -8.38 14.92
C PHE A 52 -2.55 -7.48 14.40
N ALA A 53 -2.62 -7.34 13.08
CA ALA A 53 -3.63 -6.51 12.43
C ALA A 53 -5.03 -7.11 12.55
N LEU A 54 -6.05 -6.26 12.46
CA LEU A 54 -7.41 -6.70 12.20
C LEU A 54 -7.52 -7.03 10.71
N GLU A 55 -8.02 -8.21 10.41
CA GLU A 55 -8.38 -8.53 9.03
C GLU A 55 -9.48 -7.59 8.54
N PRO A 56 -9.50 -7.22 7.25
CA PRO A 56 -10.61 -6.48 6.68
C PRO A 56 -11.95 -7.16 7.01
N PRO A 57 -12.94 -6.43 7.55
CA PRO A 57 -14.19 -7.03 8.02
C PRO A 57 -15.03 -7.61 6.88
N GLU A 58 -14.85 -7.08 5.67
CA GLU A 58 -15.56 -7.50 4.45
C GLU A 58 -14.56 -7.80 3.32
N PRO A 59 -15.00 -8.51 2.27
CA PRO A 59 -14.16 -8.74 1.10
C PRO A 59 -13.74 -7.43 0.44
N THR A 60 -12.45 -7.24 0.31
CA THR A 60 -11.81 -6.08 -0.34
C THR A 60 -11.78 -6.25 -1.88
N ALA A 61 -11.34 -5.22 -2.58
CA ALA A 61 -11.06 -5.33 -4.01
C ALA A 61 -10.01 -6.41 -4.31
N LEU A 62 -9.00 -6.59 -3.43
CA LEU A 62 -7.97 -7.62 -3.59
C LEU A 62 -8.56 -9.03 -3.50
N ASP A 63 -9.49 -9.27 -2.55
CA ASP A 63 -10.18 -10.56 -2.43
C ASP A 63 -10.96 -10.89 -3.72
N ARG A 64 -11.65 -9.90 -4.28
CA ARG A 64 -12.45 -10.06 -5.50
C ARG A 64 -11.59 -10.31 -6.73
N LEU A 65 -10.49 -9.57 -6.87
CA LEU A 65 -9.52 -9.75 -7.95
C LEU A 65 -8.88 -11.14 -7.90
N SER A 66 -8.41 -11.55 -6.73
CA SER A 66 -7.81 -12.88 -6.53
C SER A 66 -8.83 -14.00 -6.84
N ALA A 67 -10.08 -13.88 -6.38
CA ALA A 67 -11.15 -14.82 -6.68
C ALA A 67 -11.49 -14.89 -8.19
N ALA A 68 -11.26 -13.80 -8.93
CA ALA A 68 -11.43 -13.75 -10.39
C ALA A 68 -10.18 -14.23 -11.17
N GLY A 69 -9.19 -14.80 -10.49
CA GLY A 69 -7.97 -15.32 -11.10
C GLY A 69 -6.95 -14.26 -11.48
N VAL A 70 -7.05 -13.05 -10.94
CA VAL A 70 -6.03 -12.02 -11.07
C VAL A 70 -4.90 -12.36 -10.08
N ARG A 71 -3.67 -12.39 -10.57
CA ARG A 71 -2.50 -12.48 -9.68
C ARG A 71 -2.35 -11.16 -8.92
N VAL A 72 -2.26 -11.21 -7.60
CA VAL A 72 -2.10 -10.03 -6.75
C VAL A 72 -0.80 -10.15 -5.99
N THR A 73 0.20 -9.35 -6.38
CA THR A 73 1.49 -9.30 -5.71
C THR A 73 1.59 -8.06 -4.82
N ALA A 74 1.75 -8.28 -3.53
CA ALA A 74 2.01 -7.23 -2.55
C ALA A 74 3.51 -6.95 -2.46
N VAL A 75 3.92 -5.67 -2.52
CA VAL A 75 5.30 -5.23 -2.31
C VAL A 75 5.37 -4.31 -1.09
N GLY A 76 6.31 -4.55 -0.21
CA GLY A 76 6.46 -3.79 1.04
C GLY A 76 5.45 -4.21 2.10
N LYS A 77 4.76 -3.24 2.72
CA LYS A 77 3.82 -3.48 3.83
C LYS A 77 2.40 -3.90 3.43
N ILE A 78 2.09 -3.97 2.15
CA ILE A 78 0.73 -4.26 1.68
C ILE A 78 0.23 -5.61 2.23
N TYR A 79 1.09 -6.64 2.26
CA TYR A 79 0.73 -7.93 2.84
C TYR A 79 0.28 -7.82 4.30
N ASP A 80 1.03 -7.07 5.11
CA ASP A 80 0.72 -6.89 6.54
C ASP A 80 -0.55 -6.05 6.75
N ILE A 81 -0.77 -5.02 5.92
CA ILE A 81 -1.94 -4.14 5.98
C ILE A 81 -3.23 -4.93 5.74
N PHE A 82 -3.22 -5.82 4.75
CA PHE A 82 -4.38 -6.65 4.40
C PHE A 82 -4.40 -8.00 5.13
N SER A 83 -3.45 -8.26 6.03
CA SER A 83 -3.31 -9.56 6.73
C SER A 83 -3.24 -10.75 5.76
N GLY A 84 -2.64 -10.55 4.60
CA GLY A 84 -2.50 -11.53 3.52
C GLY A 84 -3.77 -11.80 2.72
N ARG A 85 -4.93 -11.19 3.07
CA ARG A 85 -6.20 -11.44 2.37
C ARG A 85 -6.18 -10.89 0.94
N GLY A 86 -6.64 -11.69 0.00
CA GLY A 86 -6.71 -11.33 -1.42
C GLY A 86 -5.34 -11.21 -2.10
N ILE A 87 -4.25 -11.63 -1.46
CA ILE A 87 -2.88 -11.55 -1.96
C ILE A 87 -2.41 -12.97 -2.34
N THR A 88 -1.89 -13.11 -3.57
CA THR A 88 -1.38 -14.39 -4.08
C THR A 88 0.12 -14.54 -3.85
N ASP A 89 0.87 -13.43 -3.92
CA ASP A 89 2.31 -13.38 -3.75
C ASP A 89 2.73 -12.13 -2.98
N HIS A 90 3.90 -12.15 -2.34
CA HIS A 90 4.44 -10.95 -1.73
C HIS A 90 5.96 -10.86 -1.81
N VAL A 91 6.46 -9.62 -1.86
CA VAL A 91 7.87 -9.25 -1.83
C VAL A 91 8.08 -8.33 -0.64
N THR A 92 8.84 -8.80 0.35
CA THR A 92 9.20 -7.98 1.52
C THR A 92 10.31 -7.02 1.14
N THR A 93 10.13 -5.74 1.42
CA THR A 93 11.13 -4.69 1.18
C THR A 93 11.40 -3.88 2.44
N LYS A 94 12.61 -3.32 2.56
CA LYS A 94 13.07 -2.55 3.71
C LYS A 94 13.27 -1.06 3.41
N SER A 95 13.20 -0.68 2.14
CA SER A 95 13.40 0.69 1.68
C SER A 95 12.57 0.97 0.42
N ASN A 96 12.47 2.26 0.08
CA ASN A 96 11.86 2.67 -1.19
C ASN A 96 12.66 2.13 -2.39
N GLU A 97 13.98 2.10 -2.31
CA GLU A 97 14.85 1.60 -3.38
C GLU A 97 14.53 0.14 -3.70
N GLU A 98 14.47 -0.73 -2.69
CA GLU A 98 14.10 -2.14 -2.87
C GLU A 98 12.68 -2.29 -3.46
N GLY A 99 11.74 -1.43 -3.05
CA GLY A 99 10.38 -1.40 -3.60
C GLY A 99 10.35 -1.00 -5.07
N MET A 100 11.10 0.03 -5.44
CA MET A 100 11.21 0.51 -6.83
C MET A 100 11.88 -0.52 -7.75
N GLU A 101 12.92 -1.22 -7.26
CA GLU A 101 13.58 -2.32 -7.99
C GLU A 101 12.60 -3.47 -8.24
N ALA A 102 11.89 -3.92 -7.19
CA ALA A 102 10.89 -4.98 -7.30
C ALA A 102 9.77 -4.62 -8.30
N LEU A 103 9.31 -3.36 -8.33
CA LEU A 103 8.30 -2.90 -9.28
C LEU A 103 8.78 -3.03 -10.74
N VAL A 104 10.03 -2.64 -11.04
CA VAL A 104 10.60 -2.76 -12.39
C VAL A 104 10.74 -4.23 -12.81
N GLU A 105 11.16 -5.10 -11.90
CA GLU A 105 11.26 -6.53 -12.16
C GLU A 105 9.89 -7.16 -12.45
N LEU A 106 8.89 -6.82 -11.64
CA LEU A 106 7.53 -7.33 -11.80
C LEU A 106 6.83 -6.79 -13.06
N ALA A 107 7.09 -5.52 -13.44
CA ALA A 107 6.57 -4.94 -14.68
C ALA A 107 7.16 -5.57 -15.94
N ARG A 108 8.40 -6.07 -15.87
CA ARG A 108 9.06 -6.77 -16.98
C ARG A 108 8.69 -8.24 -17.08
N ALA A 109 8.08 -8.80 -16.03
CA ALA A 109 7.63 -10.17 -16.06
C ALA A 109 6.48 -10.32 -17.06
N ASP A 110 6.58 -11.31 -17.96
CA ASP A 110 5.51 -11.63 -18.91
C ASP A 110 4.34 -12.32 -18.16
N THR A 111 3.55 -11.51 -17.46
CA THR A 111 2.45 -11.98 -16.61
C THR A 111 1.17 -11.27 -17.00
N VAL A 112 0.21 -12.03 -17.52
CA VAL A 112 -1.13 -11.54 -17.88
C VAL A 112 -2.02 -11.48 -16.63
N ARG A 113 -2.90 -10.46 -16.53
CA ARG A 113 -3.86 -10.28 -15.43
C ARG A 113 -3.17 -10.21 -14.06
N HIS A 114 -2.27 -9.26 -13.91
CA HIS A 114 -1.45 -9.10 -12.72
C HIS A 114 -1.63 -7.70 -12.12
N LEU A 115 -2.02 -7.64 -10.84
CA LEU A 115 -1.98 -6.44 -10.02
C LEU A 115 -0.71 -6.48 -9.15
N VAL A 116 0.15 -5.50 -9.29
CA VAL A 116 1.26 -5.25 -8.35
C VAL A 116 0.88 -4.07 -7.48
N PHE A 117 0.75 -4.29 -6.18
CA PHE A 117 0.42 -3.24 -5.22
C PHE A 117 1.63 -3.00 -4.31
N CYS A 118 2.26 -1.84 -4.45
CA CYS A 118 3.47 -1.48 -3.74
C CYS A 118 3.24 -0.35 -2.75
N ASN A 119 3.87 -0.47 -1.57
CA ASN A 119 3.98 0.61 -0.59
C ASN A 119 5.45 1.01 -0.42
N LEU A 120 5.79 2.25 -0.78
CA LEU A 120 7.11 2.85 -0.57
C LEU A 120 7.17 3.42 0.85
N VAL A 121 7.76 2.64 1.76
CA VAL A 121 7.61 2.82 3.21
C VAL A 121 8.43 3.96 3.83
N ASP A 122 9.45 4.46 3.15
CA ASP A 122 10.40 5.41 3.74
C ASP A 122 9.81 6.80 3.96
N PHE A 123 8.85 7.21 3.12
CA PHE A 123 8.20 8.51 3.25
C PHE A 123 7.58 8.69 4.63
N ASP A 124 6.84 7.70 5.09
CA ASP A 124 6.22 7.67 6.41
C ASP A 124 7.25 7.41 7.52
N MET A 125 8.03 6.32 7.39
CA MET A 125 8.85 5.82 8.48
C MET A 125 10.10 6.63 8.75
N LYS A 126 10.80 7.08 7.70
CA LYS A 126 12.10 7.76 7.81
C LYS A 126 11.97 9.27 7.87
N TYR A 127 10.96 9.84 7.20
CA TYR A 127 10.87 11.28 6.99
C TYR A 127 9.64 11.91 7.63
N GLY A 128 8.42 11.42 7.33
CA GLY A 128 7.17 11.99 7.82
C GLY A 128 7.11 12.00 9.34
N HIS A 129 7.14 10.84 9.99
CA HIS A 129 7.16 10.70 11.45
C HIS A 129 8.43 11.23 12.14
N ARG A 130 9.36 11.81 11.40
CA ARG A 130 10.61 12.39 11.91
C ARG A 130 10.69 13.89 11.71
N ASN A 131 9.66 14.49 11.11
CA ASN A 131 9.67 15.90 10.76
C ASN A 131 10.94 16.29 9.96
N ASP A 132 11.26 15.46 8.96
CA ASP A 132 12.41 15.65 8.07
C ASP A 132 11.93 16.05 6.66
N PRO A 133 11.61 17.34 6.41
CA PRO A 133 11.15 17.79 5.12
C PRO A 133 12.21 17.71 4.03
N GLU A 134 13.50 17.85 4.40
CA GLU A 134 14.60 17.75 3.44
C GLU A 134 14.75 16.31 2.93
N GLY A 135 14.78 15.34 3.85
CA GLY A 135 14.82 13.92 3.51
C GLY A 135 13.59 13.48 2.72
N PHE A 136 12.39 14.00 3.06
CA PHE A 136 11.16 13.73 2.32
C PHE A 136 11.24 14.24 0.88
N ALA A 137 11.72 15.49 0.68
CA ALA A 137 11.90 16.08 -0.64
C ALA A 137 12.94 15.32 -1.49
N LEU A 138 14.06 14.89 -0.87
CA LEU A 138 15.06 14.07 -1.55
C LEU A 138 14.52 12.69 -1.94
N ALA A 139 13.66 12.09 -1.11
CA ALA A 139 13.00 10.83 -1.44
C ALA A 139 12.01 10.99 -2.60
N LEU A 140 11.24 12.09 -2.64
CA LEU A 140 10.37 12.42 -3.77
C LEU A 140 11.19 12.59 -5.06
N LYS A 141 12.30 13.32 -4.99
CA LYS A 141 13.20 13.47 -6.15
C LYS A 141 13.71 12.13 -6.67
N LYS A 142 14.06 11.20 -5.81
CA LYS A 142 14.51 9.84 -6.22
C LYS A 142 13.40 9.09 -6.96
N VAL A 143 12.15 9.19 -6.49
CA VAL A 143 10.99 8.59 -7.19
C VAL A 143 10.79 9.27 -8.54
N ASP A 144 10.86 10.59 -8.61
CA ASP A 144 10.75 11.36 -9.86
C ASP A 144 11.83 10.96 -10.87
N ASP A 145 13.09 10.86 -10.44
CA ASP A 145 14.21 10.42 -11.28
C ASP A 145 14.06 8.95 -11.76
N TRP A 146 13.35 8.11 -11.00
CA TRP A 146 13.10 6.69 -11.32
C TRP A 146 11.89 6.50 -12.26
N LEU A 147 10.87 7.35 -12.20
CA LEU A 147 9.62 7.23 -12.95
C LEU A 147 9.81 7.07 -14.47
N PRO A 148 10.71 7.79 -15.16
CA PRO A 148 10.93 7.60 -16.59
C PRO A 148 11.38 6.17 -16.94
N GLY A 149 12.24 5.57 -16.12
CA GLY A 149 12.69 4.18 -16.30
C GLY A 149 11.57 3.18 -16.06
N MET A 150 10.74 3.40 -15.05
CA MET A 150 9.57 2.58 -14.74
C MET A 150 8.54 2.66 -15.86
N THR A 151 8.19 3.85 -16.32
CA THR A 151 7.21 4.04 -17.41
C THR A 151 7.67 3.42 -18.73
N ALA A 152 8.98 3.45 -19.00
CA ALA A 152 9.55 2.78 -20.17
C ALA A 152 9.49 1.24 -20.08
N SER A 153 9.33 0.68 -18.89
CA SER A 153 9.21 -0.77 -18.66
C SER A 153 7.78 -1.30 -18.83
N LEU A 154 6.77 -0.41 -18.89
CA LEU A 154 5.38 -0.79 -19.05
C LEU A 154 5.08 -1.33 -20.44
N ALA A 155 4.31 -2.41 -20.51
CA ALA A 155 3.72 -2.89 -21.76
C ALA A 155 2.61 -1.92 -22.24
N THR A 156 2.06 -2.17 -23.43
CA THR A 156 1.07 -1.27 -24.02
C THR A 156 -0.23 -1.21 -23.19
N GLU A 157 -0.61 -2.33 -22.60
CA GLU A 157 -1.86 -2.48 -21.84
C GLU A 157 -1.69 -2.21 -20.34
N ASP A 158 -0.46 -1.91 -19.89
CA ASP A 158 -0.20 -1.66 -18.48
C ASP A 158 -0.62 -0.26 -18.06
N LEU A 159 -1.11 -0.16 -16.82
CA LEU A 159 -1.38 1.08 -16.11
C LEU A 159 -0.49 1.18 -14.86
N LEU A 160 0.17 2.31 -14.71
CA LEU A 160 0.83 2.70 -13.47
C LEU A 160 -0.03 3.76 -12.76
N ILE A 161 -0.42 3.49 -11.53
CA ILE A 161 -1.12 4.44 -10.66
C ILE A 161 -0.19 4.81 -9.52
N VAL A 162 0.10 6.10 -9.37
CA VAL A 162 0.88 6.64 -8.25
C VAL A 162 -0.05 7.47 -7.37
N THR A 163 -0.11 7.12 -6.10
CA THR A 163 -0.95 7.80 -5.11
C THR A 163 -0.33 7.69 -3.72
N ALA A 164 -1.03 8.18 -2.70
CA ALA A 164 -0.70 7.91 -1.31
C ALA A 164 -1.94 7.43 -0.54
N ASP A 165 -1.73 6.72 0.54
CA ASP A 165 -2.77 6.18 1.43
C ASP A 165 -3.28 7.24 2.44
N HIS A 166 -2.47 8.24 2.75
CA HIS A 166 -2.79 9.39 3.61
C HIS A 166 -1.82 10.55 3.39
N GLY A 167 -2.14 11.70 3.95
CA GLY A 167 -1.23 12.84 4.08
C GLY A 167 -0.16 12.57 5.13
N CYS A 168 1.03 13.11 4.91
CA CYS A 168 2.12 13.06 5.87
C CYS A 168 3.04 14.27 5.63
N ASP A 169 2.66 15.43 6.17
CA ASP A 169 3.43 16.67 6.02
C ASP A 169 4.50 16.78 7.12
N PRO A 170 5.79 16.62 6.78
CA PRO A 170 6.88 16.68 7.76
C PRO A 170 7.11 18.10 8.31
N THR A 171 6.45 19.13 7.79
CA THR A 171 6.54 20.51 8.27
C THR A 171 5.47 20.83 9.33
N THR A 172 4.44 20.00 9.45
CA THR A 172 3.40 20.15 10.47
C THR A 172 3.92 19.76 11.86
N PRO A 173 3.62 20.53 12.92
CA PRO A 173 3.98 20.16 14.28
C PRO A 173 3.37 18.82 14.70
N GLY A 174 4.17 17.95 15.31
CA GLY A 174 3.78 16.59 15.69
C GLY A 174 4.40 15.54 14.80
N THR A 175 4.10 14.29 15.09
CA THR A 175 4.65 13.12 14.36
C THR A 175 3.54 12.18 13.88
N ASP A 176 2.31 12.67 13.83
CA ASP A 176 1.16 11.92 13.32
C ASP A 176 0.92 12.22 11.84
N HIS A 177 0.07 11.41 11.20
CA HIS A 177 -0.35 11.66 9.83
C HIS A 177 -1.16 12.95 9.74
N THR A 178 -1.11 13.59 8.60
CA THR A 178 -1.83 14.82 8.29
C THR A 178 -2.96 14.58 7.29
N ARG A 179 -3.76 15.59 6.95
CA ARG A 179 -5.03 15.41 6.21
C ARG A 179 -5.06 16.14 4.88
N GLU A 180 -3.94 16.24 4.22
CA GLU A 180 -3.85 16.81 2.88
C GLU A 180 -4.52 15.88 1.87
N PHE A 181 -5.02 16.45 0.78
CA PHE A 181 -5.35 15.68 -0.41
C PHE A 181 -4.12 14.99 -0.96
N VAL A 182 -4.26 13.74 -1.32
CA VAL A 182 -3.18 12.95 -1.93
C VAL A 182 -3.29 12.99 -3.45
N PRO A 183 -2.17 12.92 -4.18
CA PRO A 183 -2.19 12.90 -5.63
C PRO A 183 -2.76 11.59 -6.17
N VAL A 184 -3.36 11.64 -7.37
CA VAL A 184 -3.64 10.48 -8.21
C VAL A 184 -3.06 10.75 -9.58
N ILE A 185 -1.97 10.08 -9.92
CA ILE A 185 -1.27 10.21 -11.20
C ILE A 185 -1.34 8.86 -11.92
N ILE A 186 -1.82 8.87 -13.15
CA ILE A 186 -1.99 7.65 -13.93
C ILE A 186 -1.21 7.77 -15.22
N VAL A 187 -0.43 6.73 -15.50
CA VAL A 187 0.41 6.63 -16.69
C VAL A 187 0.14 5.31 -17.38
N GLY A 188 -0.02 5.36 -18.69
CA GLY A 188 -0.20 4.20 -19.58
C GLY A 188 -0.22 4.67 -21.02
N ARG A 189 0.08 3.78 -21.97
CA ARG A 189 0.16 4.17 -23.40
C ARG A 189 -1.20 4.52 -23.99
N GLU A 190 -2.28 3.96 -23.45
CA GLU A 190 -3.66 4.18 -23.90
C GLU A 190 -4.43 5.18 -23.04
N VAL A 191 -3.76 5.76 -22.02
CA VAL A 191 -4.36 6.74 -21.13
C VAL A 191 -4.45 8.10 -21.83
N ALA A 192 -5.66 8.64 -21.91
CA ALA A 192 -5.88 10.00 -22.40
C ALA A 192 -5.42 11.03 -21.35
N PRO A 193 -4.85 12.17 -21.78
CA PRO A 193 -4.56 13.26 -20.87
C PRO A 193 -5.88 13.87 -20.39
N VAL A 194 -6.25 13.59 -19.15
CA VAL A 194 -7.51 14.03 -18.52
C VAL A 194 -7.24 14.54 -17.12
N ASP A 195 -7.95 15.60 -16.73
CA ASP A 195 -8.02 16.04 -15.34
C ASP A 195 -9.17 15.30 -14.65
N LEU A 196 -8.84 14.43 -13.70
CA LEU A 196 -9.82 13.67 -12.93
C LEU A 196 -10.50 14.49 -11.82
N GLY A 197 -10.06 15.74 -11.61
CA GLY A 197 -10.51 16.56 -10.50
C GLY A 197 -10.23 15.94 -9.14
N THR A 198 -11.02 16.33 -8.14
CA THR A 198 -10.96 15.74 -6.80
C THR A 198 -11.94 14.59 -6.70
N ARG A 199 -11.46 13.41 -6.31
CA ARG A 199 -12.29 12.23 -6.09
C ARG A 199 -12.82 12.19 -4.66
N ASP A 200 -13.99 11.61 -4.47
CA ASP A 200 -14.67 11.58 -3.18
C ASP A 200 -14.06 10.56 -2.20
N THR A 201 -13.43 9.50 -2.73
CA THR A 201 -12.90 8.41 -1.91
C THR A 201 -11.73 7.71 -2.57
N LEU A 202 -10.79 7.21 -1.75
CA LEU A 202 -9.71 6.31 -2.21
C LEU A 202 -10.25 4.99 -2.80
N ALA A 203 -11.50 4.60 -2.48
CA ALA A 203 -12.14 3.44 -3.06
C ALA A 203 -12.33 3.54 -4.59
N ASP A 204 -12.31 4.75 -5.17
CA ASP A 204 -12.40 4.97 -6.61
C ASP A 204 -11.21 4.36 -7.35
N ILE A 205 -10.02 4.38 -6.73
CA ILE A 205 -8.84 3.70 -7.27
C ILE A 205 -9.08 2.19 -7.29
N GLY A 206 -9.58 1.62 -6.20
CA GLY A 206 -9.91 0.19 -6.12
C GLY A 206 -10.96 -0.24 -7.15
N ALA A 207 -12.01 0.58 -7.34
CA ALA A 207 -13.04 0.35 -8.34
C ALA A 207 -12.48 0.42 -9.76
N THR A 208 -11.58 1.37 -10.04
CA THR A 208 -10.93 1.51 -11.35
C THR A 208 -10.04 0.31 -11.66
N VAL A 209 -9.19 -0.09 -10.70
CA VAL A 209 -8.35 -1.29 -10.84
C VAL A 209 -9.22 -2.53 -11.06
N ALA A 210 -10.31 -2.70 -10.31
CA ALA A 210 -11.21 -3.83 -10.49
C ALA A 210 -11.86 -3.85 -11.89
N GLU A 211 -12.29 -2.69 -12.39
CA GLU A 211 -12.88 -2.57 -13.74
C GLU A 211 -11.87 -2.92 -14.84
N VAL A 212 -10.60 -2.55 -14.71
CA VAL A 212 -9.53 -2.96 -15.66
C VAL A 212 -9.50 -4.49 -15.83
N PHE A 213 -9.74 -5.23 -14.75
CA PHE A 213 -9.80 -6.70 -14.78
C PHE A 213 -11.19 -7.28 -15.02
N GLY A 214 -12.22 -6.45 -15.22
CA GLY A 214 -13.58 -6.88 -15.41
C GLY A 214 -14.24 -7.43 -14.13
N VAL A 215 -13.83 -6.90 -12.97
CA VAL A 215 -14.32 -7.29 -11.64
C VAL A 215 -15.12 -6.13 -11.04
N GLU A 216 -16.26 -6.42 -10.42
CA GLU A 216 -17.07 -5.44 -9.71
C GLU A 216 -16.62 -5.27 -8.26
N THR A 217 -16.70 -4.05 -7.74
CA THR A 217 -16.48 -3.71 -6.33
C THR A 217 -17.77 -3.23 -5.68
N ALA A 218 -17.84 -3.33 -4.34
CA ALA A 218 -19.01 -2.87 -3.59
C ALA A 218 -19.02 -1.35 -3.37
N THR A 219 -17.86 -0.70 -3.48
CA THR A 219 -17.67 0.73 -3.17
C THR A 219 -16.73 1.37 -4.18
N GLY A 220 -16.80 2.69 -4.27
CA GLY A 220 -16.01 3.50 -5.19
C GLY A 220 -16.67 3.66 -6.56
N THR A 221 -16.28 4.70 -7.27
CA THR A 221 -16.68 5.01 -8.64
C THR A 221 -15.44 4.94 -9.53
N SER A 222 -15.45 4.00 -10.48
CA SER A 222 -14.33 3.87 -11.41
C SER A 222 -14.24 5.09 -12.34
N PHE A 223 -13.02 5.53 -12.57
CA PHE A 223 -12.68 6.55 -13.55
C PHE A 223 -11.99 5.96 -14.81
N LEU A 224 -12.03 4.65 -15.01
CA LEU A 224 -11.48 4.00 -16.21
C LEU A 224 -12.07 4.54 -17.51
N PRO A 225 -13.39 4.80 -17.63
CA PRO A 225 -13.96 5.39 -18.85
C PRO A 225 -13.37 6.77 -19.18
N GLU A 226 -13.05 7.57 -18.17
CA GLU A 226 -12.41 8.88 -18.33
C GLU A 226 -10.99 8.73 -18.87
N LEU A 227 -10.23 7.74 -18.38
CA LEU A 227 -8.86 7.46 -18.80
C LEU A 227 -8.77 6.98 -20.26
N LEU A 228 -9.73 6.19 -20.72
CA LEU A 228 -9.75 5.65 -22.07
C LEU A 228 -10.32 6.62 -23.10
N GLY A 229 -10.81 7.78 -22.66
CA GLY A 229 -11.53 8.70 -23.52
C GLY A 229 -12.84 8.10 -24.04
N THR A 230 -13.61 8.87 -24.80
CA THR A 230 -14.88 8.42 -25.44
C THR A 230 -14.67 7.49 -26.63
N ARG A 231 -13.58 6.72 -26.67
CA ARG A 231 -13.49 5.58 -27.61
C ARG A 231 -14.44 4.50 -27.14
N GLY A 232 -15.64 4.65 -27.66
CA GLY A 232 -16.84 3.96 -27.28
C GLY A 232 -16.66 2.50 -26.90
N VAL A 233 -17.32 2.14 -25.83
CA VAL A 233 -17.75 0.79 -25.51
C VAL A 233 -18.63 0.27 -26.68
N ASN A 234 -18.00 -0.12 -27.78
CA ASN A 234 -18.52 -1.09 -28.72
C ASN A 234 -17.96 -2.47 -28.31
N ARG A 235 -18.39 -2.98 -27.17
CA ARG A 235 -18.35 -4.42 -26.93
C ARG A 235 -19.57 -4.99 -27.68
N GLU A 236 -19.33 -5.44 -28.89
CA GLU A 236 -20.27 -6.29 -29.59
C GLU A 236 -20.67 -7.46 -28.68
N LYS A 237 -21.98 -7.72 -28.65
CA LYS A 237 -22.65 -8.77 -27.90
C LYS A 237 -22.30 -10.16 -28.40
#